data_74eb279c78855a1d0b99995e92e45f73
#
_entry.id   74eb279c78855a1d0b99995e92e45f73
#
_cell.length_a   1.000
_cell.length_b   1.000
_cell.length_c   1.000
_cell.angle_alpha   90.00
_cell.angle_beta   90.00
_cell.angle_gamma   90.00
#
_symmetry.space_group_name_H-M   'P 1'
#
loop_
_entity.id
_entity.type
_entity.pdbx_description
1 polymer ?
#
loop_
_entity_poly.entity_id
_entity_poly.type
_entity_poly.pdbx_seq_one_letter_code
_entity_poly.pdbx_strand_id
1 'polypeptide(L)'
;RAGDRVQALHPQTLIPYTEKTVEAVEYINGDLIRLVLSEETDDIRVGDDIENISHNVELVFRRNTVKNNRARGMLIAARGKTLIEDCTFHTSGAAILFESDGAYWFESGGTEDVTIRNCLFDRCKHGGWGHGVIECVARPATEEGKYFHHCIRITENEFRMLPGDAIPAAIFDNVQMAVFTDNRMMTASGAPATVVLHHIGQAEVQPDTDL
;
A
#
# COMPACT_ATOMS: atom_id res chain seq x y z
N ARG A 1 17.40 -1.04 -17.59
CA ARG A 1 17.90 -0.82 -18.96
C ARG A 1 18.60 0.53 -19.01
N ALA A 2 19.45 0.74 -20.04
CA ALA A 2 19.93 2.09 -20.30
C ALA A 2 18.77 3.04 -20.58
N GLY A 3 18.82 4.24 -19.99
CA GLY A 3 17.77 5.24 -20.01
C GLY A 3 16.73 5.11 -18.88
N ASP A 4 16.71 4.02 -18.13
CA ASP A 4 15.83 3.89 -16.97
C ASP A 4 16.27 4.84 -15.86
N ARG A 5 15.29 5.41 -15.15
CA ARG A 5 15.52 6.17 -13.92
C ARG A 5 15.42 5.23 -12.71
N VAL A 6 16.35 5.40 -11.81
CA VAL A 6 16.38 4.69 -10.53
C VAL A 6 16.48 5.68 -9.40
N GLN A 7 15.96 5.31 -8.24
CA GLN A 7 16.11 6.09 -7.02
C GLN A 7 16.77 5.25 -5.93
N ALA A 8 17.61 5.88 -5.13
CA ALA A 8 18.16 5.25 -3.93
C ALA A 8 17.26 5.54 -2.73
N LEU A 9 17.04 4.52 -1.93
CA LEU A 9 16.17 4.54 -0.76
C LEU A 9 17.00 4.26 0.49
N HIS A 10 16.69 4.95 1.57
CA HIS A 10 17.22 4.60 2.89
C HIS A 10 16.69 3.23 3.34
N PRO A 11 17.53 2.26 3.66
CA PRO A 11 17.11 0.88 3.92
C PRO A 11 16.21 0.75 5.17
N GLN A 12 16.24 1.72 6.12
CA GLN A 12 15.38 1.70 7.29
C GLN A 12 14.01 2.34 7.05
N THR A 13 13.93 3.38 6.22
CA THR A 13 12.70 4.15 6.01
C THR A 13 12.07 3.92 4.65
N LEU A 14 12.82 3.36 3.70
CA LEU A 14 12.48 3.24 2.28
C LEU A 14 12.06 4.57 1.64
N ILE A 15 12.47 5.68 2.24
CA ILE A 15 12.25 7.02 1.70
C ILE A 15 13.32 7.32 0.66
N PRO A 16 12.93 7.71 -0.56
CA PRO A 16 13.88 8.07 -1.59
C PRO A 16 14.60 9.36 -1.24
N TYR A 17 15.89 9.45 -1.59
CA TYR A 17 16.67 10.64 -1.32
C TYR A 17 17.50 11.12 -2.51
N THR A 18 17.74 10.29 -3.52
CA THR A 18 18.42 10.68 -4.75
C THR A 18 17.89 9.87 -5.94
N GLU A 19 17.92 10.48 -7.10
CA GLU A 19 17.51 9.88 -8.37
C GLU A 19 18.68 9.91 -9.36
N LYS A 20 18.83 8.86 -10.17
CA LYS A 20 19.89 8.72 -11.18
C LYS A 20 19.33 8.09 -12.45
N THR A 21 20.03 8.28 -13.55
CA THR A 21 19.72 7.65 -14.83
C THR A 21 20.70 6.51 -15.11
N VAL A 22 20.20 5.36 -15.50
CA VAL A 22 21.01 4.20 -15.86
C VAL A 22 21.61 4.41 -17.25
N GLU A 23 22.94 4.43 -17.34
CA GLU A 23 23.67 4.49 -18.61
C GLU A 23 23.91 3.08 -19.18
N ALA A 24 24.29 2.13 -18.31
CA ALA A 24 24.50 0.75 -18.70
C ALA A 24 24.17 -0.25 -17.59
N VAL A 25 23.88 -1.48 -17.97
CA VAL A 25 23.68 -2.62 -17.06
C VAL A 25 24.63 -3.73 -17.45
N GLU A 26 25.49 -4.16 -16.54
CA GLU A 26 26.41 -5.27 -16.73
C GLU A 26 26.03 -6.43 -15.81
N TYR A 27 25.72 -7.58 -16.39
CA TYR A 27 25.44 -8.80 -15.64
C TYR A 27 26.76 -9.48 -15.22
N ILE A 28 27.00 -9.58 -13.91
CA ILE A 28 28.18 -10.22 -13.36
C ILE A 28 27.92 -11.71 -13.15
N ASN A 29 26.80 -12.06 -12.53
CA ASN A 29 26.31 -13.44 -12.33
C ASN A 29 24.81 -13.43 -12.01
N GLY A 30 24.24 -14.55 -11.54
CA GLY A 30 22.82 -14.69 -11.25
C GLY A 30 22.29 -13.76 -10.16
N ASP A 31 23.17 -13.34 -9.24
CA ASP A 31 22.78 -12.55 -8.07
C ASP A 31 23.31 -11.10 -8.11
N LEU A 32 24.25 -10.82 -9.02
CA LEU A 32 24.94 -9.53 -9.06
C LEU A 32 24.85 -8.87 -10.43
N ILE A 33 24.43 -7.64 -10.42
CA ILE A 33 24.47 -6.74 -11.57
C ILE A 33 25.28 -5.48 -11.20
N ARG A 34 25.92 -4.89 -12.20
CA ARG A 34 26.50 -3.55 -12.08
C ARG A 34 25.65 -2.56 -12.85
N LEU A 35 25.19 -1.53 -12.18
CA LEU A 35 24.57 -0.36 -12.81
C LEU A 35 25.64 0.70 -13.02
N VAL A 36 25.78 1.17 -14.24
CA VAL A 36 26.55 2.38 -14.56
C VAL A 36 25.53 3.52 -14.63
N LEU A 37 25.75 4.54 -13.82
CA LEU A 37 24.85 5.69 -13.74
C LEU A 37 25.49 6.89 -14.43
N SER A 38 24.67 7.77 -15.03
CA SER A 38 25.13 8.94 -15.79
C SER A 38 25.61 10.07 -14.88
N GLU A 39 25.25 10.04 -13.60
CA GLU A 39 25.64 11.03 -12.60
C GLU A 39 26.54 10.41 -11.53
N GLU A 40 27.23 11.26 -10.78
CA GLU A 40 28.07 10.84 -9.64
C GLU A 40 27.23 10.06 -8.60
N THR A 41 27.85 9.08 -7.96
CA THR A 41 27.21 8.15 -7.02
C THR A 41 27.70 8.26 -5.58
N ASP A 42 28.48 9.32 -5.27
CA ASP A 42 29.07 9.51 -3.93
C ASP A 42 28.02 9.70 -2.82
N ASP A 43 26.80 10.04 -3.22
CA ASP A 43 25.64 10.15 -2.34
C ASP A 43 24.96 8.79 -2.05
N ILE A 44 25.25 7.74 -2.84
CA ILE A 44 24.69 6.39 -2.64
C ILE A 44 25.64 5.57 -1.74
N ARG A 45 25.08 4.92 -0.73
CA ARG A 45 25.85 4.16 0.25
C ARG A 45 25.69 2.66 0.07
N VAL A 46 26.68 1.92 0.54
CA VAL A 46 26.56 0.46 0.62
C VAL A 46 25.45 0.08 1.61
N GLY A 47 24.51 -0.73 1.15
CA GLY A 47 23.35 -1.15 1.91
C GLY A 47 22.08 -0.36 1.60
N ASP A 48 22.14 0.66 0.76
CA ASP A 48 20.94 1.35 0.26
C ASP A 48 20.19 0.47 -0.76
N ASP A 49 18.88 0.60 -0.76
CA ASP A 49 18.04 -0.05 -1.76
C ASP A 49 17.96 0.79 -3.03
N ILE A 50 17.91 0.14 -4.17
CA ILE A 50 17.76 0.81 -5.48
C ILE A 50 16.45 0.35 -6.12
N GLU A 51 15.56 1.30 -6.34
CA GLU A 51 14.27 1.08 -6.99
C GLU A 51 14.27 1.63 -8.43
N ASN A 52 13.78 0.84 -9.38
CA ASN A 52 13.56 1.32 -10.76
C ASN A 52 12.19 2.00 -10.86
N ILE A 53 12.19 3.30 -11.11
CA ILE A 53 10.97 4.12 -11.20
C ILE A 53 10.47 4.35 -12.62
N SER A 54 11.18 3.84 -13.64
CA SER A 54 10.75 3.99 -15.05
C SER A 54 9.63 3.00 -15.45
N HIS A 55 9.41 1.95 -14.67
CA HIS A 55 8.48 0.88 -15.00
C HIS A 55 7.33 0.74 -14.00
N ASN A 56 6.97 1.84 -13.36
CA ASN A 56 5.80 1.86 -12.49
C ASN A 56 4.52 1.59 -13.28
N VAL A 57 3.70 0.70 -12.76
CA VAL A 57 2.42 0.34 -13.37
C VAL A 57 1.30 1.18 -12.78
N GLU A 58 0.35 1.55 -13.62
CA GLU A 58 -0.97 2.02 -13.19
C GLU A 58 -1.91 0.82 -13.12
N LEU A 59 -2.70 0.73 -12.07
CA LEU A 59 -3.65 -0.35 -11.85
C LEU A 59 -5.07 0.18 -11.95
N VAL A 60 -5.88 -0.41 -12.83
CA VAL A 60 -7.33 -0.24 -12.84
C VAL A 60 -7.97 -1.61 -12.64
N PHE A 61 -8.53 -1.83 -11.46
CA PHE A 61 -9.20 -3.07 -11.07
C PHE A 61 -10.66 -2.79 -10.77
N ARG A 62 -11.55 -3.19 -11.67
CA ARG A 62 -12.97 -2.86 -11.57
C ARG A 62 -13.89 -4.03 -11.92
N ARG A 63 -15.08 -4.05 -11.29
CA ARG A 63 -16.17 -5.01 -11.57
C ARG A 63 -15.73 -6.47 -11.42
N ASN A 64 -14.91 -6.74 -10.42
CA ASN A 64 -14.39 -8.07 -10.11
C ASN A 64 -14.94 -8.59 -8.78
N THR A 65 -14.96 -9.90 -8.65
CA THR A 65 -15.22 -10.57 -7.38
C THR A 65 -13.99 -11.35 -6.95
N VAL A 66 -13.45 -11.01 -5.78
CA VAL A 66 -12.28 -11.66 -5.17
C VAL A 66 -12.76 -12.43 -3.95
N LYS A 67 -12.62 -13.75 -3.97
CA LYS A 67 -13.06 -14.62 -2.88
C LYS A 67 -12.23 -15.87 -2.74
N ASN A 68 -12.30 -16.48 -1.56
CA ASN A 68 -11.67 -17.77 -1.25
C ASN A 68 -10.13 -17.77 -1.35
N ASN A 69 -9.51 -16.60 -1.28
CA ASN A 69 -8.06 -16.50 -1.18
C ASN A 69 -7.61 -16.93 0.22
N ARG A 70 -6.52 -17.68 0.30
CA ARG A 70 -6.04 -18.23 1.56
C ARG A 70 -5.61 -17.15 2.57
N ALA A 71 -4.90 -16.13 2.13
CA ALA A 71 -4.32 -15.10 2.99
C ALA A 71 -5.00 -13.74 2.77
N ARG A 72 -4.78 -13.09 1.65
CA ARG A 72 -5.30 -11.77 1.31
C ARG A 72 -5.92 -11.75 -0.09
N GLY A 73 -6.79 -10.81 -0.35
CA GLY A 73 -7.43 -10.67 -1.66
C GLY A 73 -6.47 -10.09 -2.71
N MET A 74 -5.84 -8.98 -2.37
CA MET A 74 -4.86 -8.29 -3.21
C MET A 74 -3.67 -7.85 -2.37
N LEU A 75 -2.48 -7.88 -2.97
CA LEU A 75 -1.27 -7.21 -2.50
C LEU A 75 -0.88 -6.16 -3.53
N ILE A 76 -0.70 -4.94 -3.10
CA ILE A 76 -0.38 -3.82 -3.98
C ILE A 76 0.90 -3.15 -3.49
N ALA A 77 1.91 -3.16 -4.36
CA ALA A 77 3.22 -2.54 -4.16
C ALA A 77 3.59 -1.73 -5.41
N ALA A 78 2.65 -0.92 -5.91
CA ALA A 78 2.84 -0.12 -7.12
C ALA A 78 2.79 1.37 -6.80
N ARG A 79 3.77 2.14 -7.27
CA ARG A 79 3.78 3.60 -7.14
C ARG A 79 2.76 4.27 -8.04
N GLY A 80 2.50 3.71 -9.22
CA GLY A 80 1.57 4.29 -10.18
C GLY A 80 0.15 4.41 -9.62
N LYS A 81 -0.66 5.20 -10.29
CA LYS A 81 -2.06 5.40 -9.89
C LYS A 81 -2.82 4.09 -9.81
N THR A 82 -3.50 3.86 -8.69
CA THR A 82 -4.31 2.67 -8.44
C THR A 82 -5.77 3.06 -8.27
N LEU A 83 -6.65 2.48 -9.10
CA LEU A 83 -8.09 2.58 -8.98
C LEU A 83 -8.70 1.19 -8.78
N ILE A 84 -9.40 1.00 -7.66
CA ILE A 84 -10.19 -0.20 -7.36
C ILE A 84 -11.64 0.25 -7.21
N GLU A 85 -12.51 -0.18 -8.12
CA GLU A 85 -13.91 0.25 -8.10
C GLU A 85 -14.90 -0.85 -8.49
N ASP A 86 -16.12 -0.76 -7.97
CA ASP A 86 -17.23 -1.67 -8.29
C ASP A 86 -16.89 -3.15 -8.03
N CYS A 87 -16.08 -3.44 -7.03
CA CYS A 87 -15.59 -4.78 -6.73
C CYS A 87 -16.25 -5.38 -5.49
N THR A 88 -16.29 -6.70 -5.42
CA THR A 88 -16.72 -7.43 -4.23
C THR A 88 -15.58 -8.28 -3.68
N PHE A 89 -15.33 -8.15 -2.38
CA PHE A 89 -14.31 -8.92 -1.67
C PHE A 89 -14.95 -9.78 -0.58
N HIS A 90 -14.55 -11.05 -0.52
CA HIS A 90 -14.86 -11.98 0.56
C HIS A 90 -13.62 -12.84 0.83
N THR A 91 -12.77 -12.44 1.77
CA THR A 91 -11.41 -12.96 1.90
C THR A 91 -11.12 -13.46 3.30
N SER A 92 -10.28 -14.47 3.41
CA SER A 92 -9.86 -15.03 4.69
C SER A 92 -8.98 -14.06 5.50
N GLY A 93 -8.11 -13.32 4.84
CA GLY A 93 -7.32 -12.25 5.45
C GLY A 93 -7.78 -10.87 4.99
N ALA A 94 -6.89 -9.90 5.00
CA ALA A 94 -7.17 -8.57 4.47
C ALA A 94 -7.72 -8.64 3.03
N ALA A 95 -8.71 -7.83 2.72
CA ALA A 95 -9.21 -7.74 1.35
C ALA A 95 -8.15 -7.11 0.43
N ILE A 96 -7.55 -6.03 0.90
CA ILE A 96 -6.50 -5.30 0.19
C ILE A 96 -5.38 -5.00 1.17
N LEU A 97 -4.15 -5.32 0.79
CA LEU A 97 -2.95 -5.04 1.56
C LEU A 97 -2.00 -4.20 0.71
N PHE A 98 -1.60 -3.07 1.24
CA PHE A 98 -0.48 -2.27 0.78
C PHE A 98 0.66 -2.51 1.75
N GLU A 99 1.70 -3.17 1.31
CA GLU A 99 2.83 -3.54 2.16
C GLU A 99 4.14 -3.22 1.44
N SER A 100 5.12 -2.83 2.21
CA SER A 100 6.49 -2.63 1.74
C SER A 100 7.41 -3.64 2.39
N ASP A 101 8.35 -4.17 1.64
CA ASP A 101 9.43 -5.00 2.16
C ASP A 101 10.70 -4.83 1.33
N GLY A 102 11.56 -3.93 1.76
CA GLY A 102 12.91 -3.74 1.20
C GLY A 102 13.96 -4.69 1.78
N ALA A 103 13.62 -5.48 2.81
CA ALA A 103 14.61 -6.27 3.55
C ALA A 103 14.62 -7.75 3.21
N TYR A 104 13.54 -8.30 2.68
CA TYR A 104 13.42 -9.74 2.46
C TYR A 104 12.88 -10.11 1.06
N TRP A 105 11.72 -9.55 0.69
CA TRP A 105 11.09 -9.85 -0.61
C TRP A 105 11.45 -8.82 -1.68
N PHE A 106 11.94 -7.66 -1.28
CA PHE A 106 12.20 -6.51 -2.16
C PHE A 106 10.96 -6.09 -2.95
N GLU A 107 9.80 -6.23 -2.35
CA GLU A 107 8.51 -5.76 -2.85
C GLU A 107 8.32 -4.31 -2.38
N SER A 108 9.20 -3.44 -2.79
CA SER A 108 9.14 -2.05 -2.37
C SER A 108 8.34 -1.21 -3.34
N GLY A 109 7.90 -0.09 -2.86
CA GLY A 109 7.13 0.88 -3.59
C GLY A 109 6.04 1.45 -2.71
N GLY A 110 6.27 2.64 -2.16
CA GLY A 110 5.21 3.43 -1.55
C GLY A 110 4.18 3.77 -2.62
N THR A 111 2.91 3.74 -2.27
CA THR A 111 1.83 4.12 -3.20
C THR A 111 1.72 5.64 -3.30
N GLU A 112 1.47 6.18 -4.50
CA GLU A 112 1.37 7.63 -4.73
C GLU A 112 -0.08 8.13 -4.72
N ASP A 113 -0.97 7.45 -5.45
CA ASP A 113 -2.36 7.87 -5.61
C ASP A 113 -3.26 6.64 -5.70
N VAL A 114 -3.94 6.33 -4.61
CA VAL A 114 -4.85 5.18 -4.50
C VAL A 114 -6.27 5.66 -4.29
N THR A 115 -7.20 5.10 -5.05
CA THR A 115 -8.64 5.27 -4.85
C THR A 115 -9.31 3.91 -4.81
N ILE A 116 -10.04 3.65 -3.72
CA ILE A 116 -10.88 2.47 -3.53
C ILE A 116 -12.30 2.96 -3.30
N ARG A 117 -13.19 2.68 -4.25
CA ARG A 117 -14.56 3.21 -4.17
C ARG A 117 -15.62 2.26 -4.68
N ASN A 118 -16.84 2.46 -4.19
CA ASN A 118 -18.03 1.71 -4.62
C ASN A 118 -17.82 0.19 -4.56
N CYS A 119 -17.06 -0.29 -3.58
CA CYS A 119 -16.77 -1.70 -3.38
C CYS A 119 -17.58 -2.26 -2.21
N LEU A 120 -17.86 -3.57 -2.28
CA LEU A 120 -18.43 -4.33 -1.18
C LEU A 120 -17.35 -5.19 -0.53
N PHE A 121 -17.10 -4.97 0.74
CA PHE A 121 -16.26 -5.81 1.59
C PHE A 121 -17.16 -6.69 2.46
N ASP A 122 -17.51 -7.90 1.96
CA ASP A 122 -18.44 -8.80 2.61
C ASP A 122 -17.72 -9.77 3.54
N ARG A 123 -17.76 -9.51 4.83
CA ARG A 123 -17.19 -10.39 5.88
C ARG A 123 -15.76 -10.82 5.57
N CYS A 124 -14.94 -9.87 5.17
CA CYS A 124 -13.51 -10.09 5.01
C CYS A 124 -12.84 -10.34 6.35
N LYS A 125 -11.61 -10.87 6.35
CA LYS A 125 -10.84 -11.16 7.55
C LYS A 125 -11.47 -12.27 8.43
N HIS A 126 -12.19 -13.23 7.84
CA HIS A 126 -12.77 -14.35 8.58
C HIS A 126 -11.75 -15.42 9.00
N GLY A 127 -10.48 -15.31 8.61
CA GLY A 127 -9.35 -16.15 9.02
C GLY A 127 -8.33 -15.37 9.85
N GLY A 128 -7.19 -15.99 10.11
CA GLY A 128 -6.16 -15.47 11.01
C GLY A 128 -5.18 -14.46 10.38
N TRP A 129 -5.26 -14.16 9.09
CA TRP A 129 -4.28 -13.35 8.38
C TRP A 129 -4.65 -11.86 8.33
N GLY A 130 -3.65 -10.99 8.58
CA GLY A 130 -3.82 -9.54 8.59
C GLY A 130 -4.43 -9.01 9.88
N HIS A 131 -4.60 -7.68 9.97
CA HIS A 131 -5.10 -6.96 11.15
C HIS A 131 -6.38 -6.17 10.88
N GLY A 132 -6.67 -5.83 9.61
CA GLY A 132 -7.85 -5.08 9.17
C GLY A 132 -8.41 -5.59 7.85
N VAL A 133 -9.52 -4.99 7.40
CA VAL A 133 -10.12 -5.31 6.09
C VAL A 133 -9.28 -4.72 4.97
N ILE A 134 -8.92 -3.45 5.06
CA ILE A 134 -7.94 -2.79 4.19
C ILE A 134 -6.76 -2.39 5.06
N GLU A 135 -5.57 -2.79 4.66
CA GLU A 135 -4.34 -2.52 5.42
C GLU A 135 -3.34 -1.78 4.55
N CYS A 136 -2.99 -0.58 4.97
CA CYS A 136 -1.83 0.14 4.46
C CYS A 136 -0.79 0.07 5.57
N VAL A 137 0.18 -0.82 5.44
CA VAL A 137 1.18 -1.10 6.47
C VAL A 137 2.54 -0.75 5.91
N ALA A 138 3.28 0.04 6.65
CA ALA A 138 4.67 0.31 6.33
C ALA A 138 5.55 -0.34 7.41
N ARG A 139 6.33 -1.33 7.04
CA ARG A 139 7.34 -1.93 7.93
C ARG A 139 8.58 -1.05 8.17
N PRO A 140 8.91 -0.08 7.28
CA PRO A 140 10.01 0.82 7.51
C PRO A 140 9.84 1.66 8.78
N ALA A 141 10.97 2.11 9.33
CA ALA A 141 10.99 3.10 10.39
C ALA A 141 10.36 4.41 9.91
N THR A 142 9.62 5.07 10.77
CA THR A 142 9.03 6.38 10.48
C THR A 142 10.05 7.49 10.64
N GLU A 143 9.95 8.52 9.82
CA GLU A 143 10.71 9.76 9.92
C GLU A 143 9.76 10.95 9.93
N GLU A 144 9.92 11.88 10.85
CA GLU A 144 9.03 13.02 10.99
C GLU A 144 8.94 13.84 9.70
N GLY A 145 7.72 14.12 9.26
CA GLY A 145 7.43 14.89 8.05
C GLY A 145 7.67 14.14 6.73
N LYS A 146 8.06 12.86 6.78
CA LYS A 146 8.21 12.01 5.61
C LYS A 146 7.29 10.80 5.70
N TYR A 147 6.74 10.40 4.56
CA TYR A 147 5.74 9.34 4.49
C TYR A 147 6.08 8.37 3.36
N PHE A 148 5.89 7.08 3.64
CA PHE A 148 6.14 6.03 2.66
C PHE A 148 5.02 5.95 1.63
N HIS A 149 3.77 5.99 2.08
CA HIS A 149 2.60 6.10 1.22
C HIS A 149 2.15 7.56 1.11
N HIS A 150 1.66 7.99 -0.05
CA HIS A 150 1.26 9.38 -0.23
C HIS A 150 -0.25 9.56 -0.04
N CYS A 151 -1.07 9.31 -1.03
CA CYS A 151 -2.49 9.58 -0.94
C CYS A 151 -3.32 8.31 -1.10
N ILE A 152 -4.10 7.96 -0.07
CA ILE A 152 -4.97 6.80 -0.08
C ILE A 152 -6.39 7.24 0.27
N ARG A 153 -7.32 7.05 -0.68
CA ARG A 153 -8.74 7.38 -0.55
C ARG A 153 -9.58 6.12 -0.57
N ILE A 154 -10.36 5.92 0.48
CA ILE A 154 -11.32 4.83 0.64
C ILE A 154 -12.68 5.48 0.82
N THR A 155 -13.50 5.51 -0.24
CA THR A 155 -14.74 6.29 -0.26
C THR A 155 -15.90 5.51 -0.87
N GLU A 156 -17.13 5.79 -0.45
CA GLU A 156 -18.35 5.24 -1.05
C GLU A 156 -18.41 3.70 -1.04
N ASN A 157 -17.78 3.04 -0.06
CA ASN A 157 -17.76 1.58 0.03
C ASN A 157 -18.77 1.06 1.06
N GLU A 158 -19.18 -0.19 0.90
CA GLU A 158 -19.98 -0.92 1.88
C GLU A 158 -19.10 -1.98 2.58
N PHE A 159 -19.01 -1.90 3.91
CA PHE A 159 -18.32 -2.87 4.75
C PHE A 159 -19.35 -3.65 5.57
N ARG A 160 -19.51 -4.95 5.29
CA ARG A 160 -20.26 -5.90 6.12
C ARG A 160 -19.29 -6.59 7.04
N MET A 161 -19.24 -6.13 8.29
CA MET A 161 -18.28 -6.62 9.27
C MET A 161 -18.71 -7.97 9.87
N LEU A 162 -17.75 -8.75 10.34
CA LEU A 162 -18.01 -9.98 11.08
C LEU A 162 -18.60 -9.67 12.46
N PRO A 163 -19.53 -10.50 12.95
CA PRO A 163 -20.04 -10.37 14.31
C PRO A 163 -18.96 -10.64 15.35
N GLY A 164 -18.88 -9.79 16.37
CA GLY A 164 -18.09 -10.05 17.57
C GLY A 164 -16.61 -9.68 17.52
N ASP A 165 -16.07 -9.37 16.36
CA ASP A 165 -14.66 -9.01 16.21
C ASP A 165 -14.47 -7.50 16.10
N ALA A 166 -13.54 -6.94 16.87
CA ALA A 166 -13.10 -5.56 16.76
C ALA A 166 -12.10 -5.39 15.60
N ILE A 167 -12.49 -5.82 14.40
CA ILE A 167 -11.63 -5.74 13.20
C ILE A 167 -11.74 -4.33 12.62
N PRO A 168 -10.63 -3.61 12.43
CA PRO A 168 -10.65 -2.33 11.73
C PRO A 168 -11.11 -2.49 10.28
N ALA A 169 -11.95 -1.54 9.81
CA ALA A 169 -12.29 -1.44 8.40
C ALA A 169 -11.08 -1.02 7.58
N ALA A 170 -10.28 -0.11 8.11
CA ALA A 170 -9.03 0.33 7.50
C ALA A 170 -7.94 0.58 8.55
N ILE A 171 -6.71 0.28 8.18
CA ILE A 171 -5.50 0.66 8.90
C ILE A 171 -4.65 1.48 7.94
N PHE A 172 -4.27 2.68 8.36
CA PHE A 172 -3.34 3.53 7.66
C PHE A 172 -2.09 3.70 8.51
N ASP A 173 -0.96 3.30 8.00
CA ASP A 173 0.34 3.45 8.64
C ASP A 173 1.35 4.05 7.67
N ASN A 174 2.01 5.11 8.10
CA ASN A 174 3.01 5.86 7.34
C ASN A 174 2.45 6.42 6.01
N VAL A 175 1.32 7.17 6.11
CA VAL A 175 0.57 7.74 4.99
C VAL A 175 0.52 9.26 5.09
N GLN A 176 0.89 9.96 4.01
CA GLN A 176 0.84 11.43 3.97
C GLN A 176 -0.58 11.97 4.04
N MET A 177 -1.51 11.39 3.27
CA MET A 177 -2.93 11.77 3.27
C MET A 177 -3.80 10.52 3.27
N ALA A 178 -4.55 10.33 4.33
CA ALA A 178 -5.52 9.25 4.52
C ALA A 178 -6.95 9.79 4.46
N VAL A 179 -7.77 9.30 3.54
CA VAL A 179 -9.18 9.68 3.40
C VAL A 179 -10.04 8.45 3.56
N PHE A 180 -10.98 8.49 4.52
CA PHE A 180 -11.98 7.45 4.74
C PHE A 180 -13.34 8.12 4.96
N THR A 181 -14.10 8.32 3.88
CA THR A 181 -15.36 9.08 3.89
C THR A 181 -16.46 8.39 3.09
N ASP A 182 -17.70 8.72 3.40
CA ASP A 182 -18.89 8.24 2.69
C ASP A 182 -18.98 6.70 2.63
N ASN A 183 -18.32 6.00 3.54
CA ASN A 183 -18.37 4.55 3.63
C ASN A 183 -19.52 4.13 4.54
N ARG A 184 -20.26 3.11 4.11
CA ARG A 184 -21.32 2.50 4.90
C ARG A 184 -20.80 1.29 5.67
N MET A 185 -20.97 1.32 6.98
CA MET A 185 -20.55 0.25 7.86
C MET A 185 -21.76 -0.55 8.35
N MET A 186 -21.71 -1.87 8.21
CA MET A 186 -22.75 -2.79 8.72
C MET A 186 -22.10 -3.74 9.73
N THR A 187 -22.28 -3.44 10.99
CA THR A 187 -21.83 -4.26 12.11
C THR A 187 -23.00 -4.97 12.78
N ALA A 188 -22.83 -6.24 13.16
CA ALA A 188 -23.90 -7.00 13.81
C ALA A 188 -24.26 -6.47 15.22
N SER A 189 -23.37 -5.71 15.85
CA SER A 189 -23.54 -5.15 17.20
C SER A 189 -23.96 -3.70 17.23
N GLY A 190 -24.05 -3.03 16.07
CA GLY A 190 -24.22 -1.57 15.99
C GLY A 190 -23.01 -0.78 16.48
N ALA A 191 -21.89 -1.42 16.79
CA ALA A 191 -20.67 -0.72 17.14
C ALA A 191 -20.01 -0.12 15.88
N PRO A 192 -19.50 1.10 15.92
CA PRO A 192 -18.81 1.68 14.77
C PRO A 192 -17.57 0.85 14.43
N ALA A 193 -17.34 0.58 13.15
CA ALA A 193 -16.09 -0.01 12.74
C ALA A 193 -14.96 1.01 12.90
N THR A 194 -13.82 0.53 13.36
CA THR A 194 -12.69 1.40 13.65
C THR A 194 -11.82 1.64 12.42
N VAL A 195 -11.31 2.86 12.31
CA VAL A 195 -10.21 3.21 11.43
C VAL A 195 -8.99 3.47 12.31
N VAL A 196 -7.89 2.81 12.01
CA VAL A 196 -6.64 2.94 12.78
C VAL A 196 -5.67 3.81 12.00
N LEU A 197 -5.09 4.80 12.67
CA LEU A 197 -4.18 5.77 12.09
C LEU A 197 -2.85 5.77 12.85
N HIS A 198 -1.73 5.51 12.15
CA HIS A 198 -0.37 5.57 12.67
C HIS A 198 0.51 6.38 11.73
N HIS A 199 1.25 7.35 12.25
CA HIS A 199 2.16 8.21 11.50
C HIS A 199 1.51 8.78 10.22
N ILE A 200 0.53 9.67 10.41
CA ILE A 200 -0.29 10.25 9.34
C ILE A 200 0.00 11.74 9.23
N GLY A 201 0.22 12.24 8.00
CA GLY A 201 0.39 13.66 7.73
C GLY A 201 -0.92 14.43 7.84
N GLN A 202 -1.93 13.97 7.11
CA GLN A 202 -3.27 14.52 7.13
C GLN A 202 -4.29 13.38 7.08
N ALA A 203 -5.38 13.50 7.81
CA ALA A 203 -6.47 12.53 7.80
C ALA A 203 -7.82 13.22 7.64
N GLU A 204 -8.66 12.66 6.77
CA GLU A 204 -10.08 12.96 6.69
C GLU A 204 -10.85 11.66 6.94
N VAL A 205 -11.38 11.52 8.14
CA VAL A 205 -12.14 10.34 8.56
C VAL A 205 -13.52 10.81 9.00
N GLN A 206 -14.55 10.41 8.24
CA GLN A 206 -15.93 10.66 8.66
C GLN A 206 -16.39 9.52 9.55
N PRO A 207 -16.98 9.81 10.71
CA PRO A 207 -17.64 8.80 11.52
C PRO A 207 -18.78 8.18 10.71
N ASP A 208 -19.07 6.93 11.02
CA ASP A 208 -20.18 6.17 10.46
C ASP A 208 -21.48 6.99 10.56
N THR A 209 -22.12 7.25 9.43
CA THR A 209 -23.47 7.80 9.44
C THR A 209 -24.42 6.63 9.50
N ASP A 210 -24.78 6.22 10.72
CA ASP A 210 -25.93 5.35 10.94
C ASP A 210 -27.18 5.95 10.30
N LEU A 211 -27.79 5.20 9.40
CA LEU A 211 -29.17 5.39 8.98
C LEU A 211 -30.11 4.57 9.87
#